data_882e1c9fa1e8a3b21d8c30cfd586fd30
#
_entry.id   882e1c9fa1e8a3b21d8c30cfd586fd30
#
_cell.length_a   1.000
_cell.length_b   1.000
_cell.length_c   1.000
_cell.angle_alpha   90.00
_cell.angle_beta   90.00
_cell.angle_gamma   90.00
#
_symmetry.space_group_name_H-M   'P 1'
#
loop_
_entity.id
_entity.type
_entity.pdbx_description
1 polymer ?
#
loop_
_entity_poly.entity_id
_entity_poly.type
_entity_poly.pdbx_seq_one_letter_code
_entity_poly.pdbx_strand_id
1 'polypeptide(L)'
;MSLQQGELDLGELRDRFAIITGAGNYGIGWGLALHAATELNMHVVLIDLYRSTIESAAKELQGLAPSRKIIPIACDVTNETDLEDILRKLDRDNAEISIGAVFANAGVIFNNTILNSSIEDWETTLSVNVMGVVKTVKTFLPRLQAQAERSIFCSTASVGGLVRGDGGAASYQASKHAVVALSESLSFEIARKSPQIHVHVLCPCIVTSSLLQSSQKNKALQKDKVEGIEVSPIRPEKTELGMSPERHAEQVFDLISAGKFYVVTDNIRPYVDHDFPFDSAEIIAERYRNMASLDLDNADAFSKSGTSHPSSILKGALFKEARRKAKATQD
;
A
#
# COMPACT_ATOMS: atom_id res chain seq x y z
N MET A 1 -22.23 -2.53 -5.79
CA MET A 1 -21.07 -3.32 -6.24
C MET A 1 -20.22 -3.60 -5.02
N SER A 2 -19.89 -4.85 -4.75
CA SER A 2 -19.02 -5.25 -3.63
C SER A 2 -17.60 -4.81 -3.96
N LEU A 3 -16.84 -4.27 -2.97
CA LEU A 3 -15.39 -4.10 -3.06
C LEU A 3 -14.64 -5.44 -3.17
N GLN A 4 -15.34 -6.56 -3.03
CA GLN A 4 -14.78 -7.86 -3.36
C GLN A 4 -14.55 -7.90 -4.86
N GLN A 5 -13.29 -7.88 -5.20
CA GLN A 5 -12.83 -8.19 -6.53
C GLN A 5 -12.93 -9.70 -6.69
N GLY A 6 -13.13 -10.20 -7.91
CA GLY A 6 -13.15 -11.64 -8.15
C GLY A 6 -11.83 -12.28 -7.72
N GLU A 7 -11.82 -13.59 -7.50
CA GLU A 7 -10.59 -14.34 -7.24
C GLU A 7 -9.58 -14.10 -8.37
N LEU A 8 -8.30 -14.01 -8.00
CA LEU A 8 -7.19 -13.87 -8.92
C LEU A 8 -6.33 -15.14 -8.88
N ASP A 9 -6.17 -15.79 -10.02
CA ASP A 9 -5.16 -16.83 -10.16
C ASP A 9 -3.76 -16.17 -10.19
N LEU A 10 -2.99 -16.37 -9.12
CA LEU A 10 -1.62 -15.82 -9.01
C LEU A 10 -0.67 -16.42 -10.06
N GLY A 11 -1.01 -17.58 -10.65
CA GLY A 11 -0.26 -18.16 -11.77
C GLY A 11 -0.22 -17.27 -13.01
N GLU A 12 -1.22 -16.40 -13.20
CA GLU A 12 -1.27 -15.40 -14.28
C GLU A 12 -0.18 -14.32 -14.15
N LEU A 13 0.45 -14.18 -12.98
CA LEU A 13 1.50 -13.19 -12.72
C LEU A 13 2.90 -13.69 -13.11
N ARG A 14 3.05 -14.98 -13.39
CA ARG A 14 4.33 -15.61 -13.73
C ARG A 14 5.00 -14.91 -14.91
N ASP A 15 6.33 -14.80 -14.84
CA ASP A 15 7.22 -14.17 -15.84
C ASP A 15 6.90 -12.68 -16.12
N ARG A 16 6.10 -12.02 -15.26
CA ARG A 16 5.78 -10.60 -15.32
C ARG A 16 6.49 -9.83 -14.20
N PHE A 17 6.55 -8.51 -14.31
CA PHE A 17 7.20 -7.70 -13.27
C PHE A 17 6.32 -7.49 -12.04
N ALA A 18 6.89 -7.70 -10.85
CA ALA A 18 6.45 -7.12 -9.59
C ALA A 18 7.30 -5.87 -9.31
N ILE A 19 6.68 -4.71 -9.19
CA ILE A 19 7.34 -3.44 -8.87
C ILE A 19 7.06 -3.12 -7.41
N ILE A 20 8.10 -2.97 -6.58
CA ILE A 20 7.94 -2.83 -5.14
C ILE A 20 8.78 -1.67 -4.63
N THR A 21 8.12 -0.65 -4.08
CA THR A 21 8.79 0.49 -3.44
C THR A 21 9.07 0.20 -1.96
N GLY A 22 10.19 0.71 -1.42
CA GLY A 22 10.59 0.47 -0.03
C GLY A 22 11.06 -0.97 0.20
N ALA A 23 11.88 -1.53 -0.72
CA ALA A 23 12.27 -2.92 -0.71
C ALA A 23 13.73 -3.18 -0.26
N GLY A 24 14.47 -2.14 0.16
CA GLY A 24 15.91 -2.22 0.45
C GLY A 24 16.29 -2.71 1.84
N ASN A 25 15.38 -2.74 2.81
CA ASN A 25 15.70 -2.94 4.24
C ASN A 25 14.98 -4.14 4.89
N TYR A 26 14.95 -5.29 4.25
CA TYR A 26 14.49 -6.57 4.81
C TYR A 26 13.19 -6.51 5.64
N GLY A 27 12.27 -5.62 5.27
CA GLY A 27 10.93 -5.49 5.86
C GLY A 27 9.85 -6.04 4.92
N ILE A 28 8.65 -5.42 4.98
CA ILE A 28 7.49 -5.83 4.18
C ILE A 28 7.83 -5.89 2.68
N GLY A 29 8.45 -4.84 2.15
CA GLY A 29 8.81 -4.79 0.72
C GLY A 29 9.78 -5.89 0.30
N TRP A 30 10.73 -6.26 1.16
CA TRP A 30 11.60 -7.42 0.94
C TRP A 30 10.81 -8.72 0.92
N GLY A 31 9.94 -8.96 1.90
CA GLY A 31 9.11 -10.17 1.96
C GLY A 31 8.25 -10.32 0.70
N LEU A 32 7.62 -9.24 0.26
CA LEU A 32 6.82 -9.21 -0.99
C LEU A 32 7.68 -9.55 -2.21
N ALA A 33 8.90 -8.98 -2.30
CA ALA A 33 9.83 -9.23 -3.39
C ALA A 33 10.32 -10.69 -3.42
N LEU A 34 10.66 -11.23 -2.25
CA LEU A 34 11.09 -12.60 -2.11
C LEU A 34 9.99 -13.56 -2.57
N HIS A 35 8.76 -13.43 -2.03
CA HIS A 35 7.63 -14.27 -2.40
C HIS A 35 7.31 -14.17 -3.90
N ALA A 36 7.27 -12.95 -4.44
CA ALA A 36 7.02 -12.74 -5.88
C ALA A 36 8.06 -13.46 -6.75
N ALA A 37 9.35 -13.42 -6.38
CA ALA A 37 10.42 -14.03 -7.17
C ALA A 37 10.48 -15.56 -7.02
N THR A 38 10.33 -16.09 -5.79
CA THR A 38 10.56 -17.52 -5.50
C THR A 38 9.30 -18.37 -5.65
N GLU A 39 8.15 -17.87 -5.20
CA GLU A 39 6.90 -18.64 -5.20
C GLU A 39 6.08 -18.37 -6.47
N LEU A 40 5.94 -17.09 -6.86
CA LEU A 40 5.14 -16.73 -8.03
C LEU A 40 5.94 -16.69 -9.33
N ASN A 41 7.27 -16.91 -9.26
CA ASN A 41 8.14 -16.87 -10.43
C ASN A 41 8.06 -15.57 -11.24
N MET A 42 7.89 -14.44 -10.58
CA MET A 42 7.88 -13.11 -11.19
C MET A 42 9.30 -12.55 -11.36
N HIS A 43 9.48 -11.65 -12.31
CA HIS A 43 10.61 -10.73 -12.32
C HIS A 43 10.35 -9.61 -11.31
N VAL A 44 11.39 -9.03 -10.70
CA VAL A 44 11.19 -8.06 -9.62
C VAL A 44 11.98 -6.78 -9.87
N VAL A 45 11.30 -5.65 -9.76
CA VAL A 45 11.91 -4.32 -9.70
C VAL A 45 11.86 -3.86 -8.24
N LEU A 46 13.04 -3.80 -7.63
CA LEU A 46 13.21 -3.33 -6.26
C LEU A 46 13.52 -1.83 -6.29
N ILE A 47 12.72 -1.04 -5.58
CA ILE A 47 12.88 0.41 -5.50
C ILE A 47 13.09 0.81 -4.04
N ASP A 48 14.15 1.58 -3.77
CA ASP A 48 14.41 2.18 -2.45
C ASP A 48 15.23 3.47 -2.61
N LEU A 49 15.31 4.27 -1.56
CA LEU A 49 15.97 5.57 -1.58
C LEU A 49 17.49 5.45 -1.82
N TYR A 50 18.16 4.47 -1.22
CA TYR A 50 19.62 4.35 -1.27
C TYR A 50 20.07 3.22 -2.17
N ARG A 51 20.98 3.56 -3.11
CA ARG A 51 21.54 2.62 -4.07
C ARG A 51 22.19 1.42 -3.38
N SER A 52 23.03 1.65 -2.38
CA SER A 52 23.76 0.58 -1.68
C SER A 52 22.85 -0.43 -0.97
N THR A 53 21.73 0.03 -0.36
CA THR A 53 20.78 -0.88 0.28
C THR A 53 20.06 -1.73 -0.76
N ILE A 54 19.61 -1.11 -1.84
CA ILE A 54 18.81 -1.83 -2.84
C ILE A 54 19.65 -2.78 -3.69
N GLU A 55 20.90 -2.45 -3.99
CA GLU A 55 21.82 -3.34 -4.70
C GLU A 55 22.19 -4.56 -3.84
N SER A 56 22.38 -4.37 -2.53
CA SER A 56 22.60 -5.48 -1.59
C SER A 56 21.40 -6.43 -1.54
N ALA A 57 20.19 -5.90 -1.40
CA ALA A 57 18.95 -6.67 -1.41
C ALA A 57 18.76 -7.42 -2.74
N ALA A 58 19.00 -6.76 -3.87
CA ALA A 58 18.89 -7.36 -5.19
C ALA A 58 19.90 -8.50 -5.40
N LYS A 59 21.14 -8.35 -4.94
CA LYS A 59 22.17 -9.40 -5.02
C LYS A 59 21.74 -10.65 -4.24
N GLU A 60 21.19 -10.46 -3.05
CA GLU A 60 20.68 -11.58 -2.24
C GLU A 60 19.49 -12.25 -2.94
N LEU A 61 18.51 -11.48 -3.39
CA LEU A 61 17.34 -12.01 -4.10
C LEU A 61 17.70 -12.72 -5.39
N GLN A 62 18.69 -12.21 -6.15
CA GLN A 62 19.19 -12.87 -7.36
C GLN A 62 19.81 -14.23 -7.05
N GLY A 63 20.47 -14.38 -5.90
CA GLY A 63 20.98 -15.68 -5.42
C GLY A 63 19.87 -16.67 -5.10
N LEU A 64 18.75 -16.21 -4.57
CA LEU A 64 17.58 -17.03 -4.22
C LEU A 64 16.68 -17.35 -5.42
N ALA A 65 16.63 -16.46 -6.41
CA ALA A 65 15.81 -16.61 -7.62
C ALA A 65 16.65 -16.41 -8.89
N PRO A 66 17.64 -17.29 -9.21
CA PRO A 66 18.64 -17.05 -10.25
C PRO A 66 18.05 -16.96 -11.67
N SER A 67 16.87 -17.52 -11.90
CA SER A 67 16.20 -17.48 -13.21
C SER A 67 15.35 -16.22 -13.43
N ARG A 68 15.22 -15.36 -12.43
CA ARG A 68 14.40 -14.15 -12.51
C ARG A 68 15.26 -12.92 -12.82
N LYS A 69 14.68 -11.94 -13.50
CA LYS A 69 15.30 -10.62 -13.63
C LYS A 69 15.04 -9.87 -12.32
N ILE A 70 16.09 -9.48 -11.61
CA ILE A 70 16.04 -8.68 -10.39
C ILE A 70 16.68 -7.34 -10.69
N ILE A 71 15.89 -6.27 -10.69
CA ILE A 71 16.33 -4.93 -11.13
C ILE A 71 16.31 -3.98 -9.92
N PRO A 72 17.47 -3.65 -9.33
CA PRO A 72 17.56 -2.64 -8.29
C PRO A 72 17.54 -1.22 -8.88
N ILE A 73 16.72 -0.34 -8.32
CA ILE A 73 16.64 1.06 -8.72
C ILE A 73 16.62 1.96 -7.49
N ALA A 74 17.60 2.83 -7.37
CA ALA A 74 17.59 3.89 -6.36
C ALA A 74 16.65 5.00 -6.83
N CYS A 75 15.63 5.33 -6.01
CA CYS A 75 14.63 6.33 -6.35
C CYS A 75 13.99 6.88 -5.08
N ASP A 76 13.81 8.20 -5.04
CA ASP A 76 12.95 8.85 -4.07
C ASP A 76 11.50 8.86 -4.60
N VAL A 77 10.60 8.13 -3.94
CA VAL A 77 9.18 8.07 -4.32
C VAL A 77 8.47 9.42 -4.22
N THR A 78 9.09 10.41 -3.57
CA THR A 78 8.58 11.78 -3.53
C THR A 78 8.92 12.59 -4.78
N ASN A 79 9.77 12.05 -5.67
CA ASN A 79 10.11 12.64 -6.97
C ASN A 79 9.35 11.93 -8.09
N GLU A 80 8.39 12.62 -8.72
CA GLU A 80 7.57 12.06 -9.80
C GLU A 80 8.40 11.74 -11.04
N THR A 81 9.39 12.57 -11.37
CA THR A 81 10.27 12.37 -12.53
C THR A 81 11.11 11.09 -12.39
N ASP A 82 11.61 10.79 -11.18
CA ASP A 82 12.39 9.57 -10.94
C ASP A 82 11.54 8.31 -11.16
N LEU A 83 10.27 8.34 -10.72
CA LEU A 83 9.33 7.23 -10.94
C LEU A 83 9.00 7.05 -12.44
N GLU A 84 8.80 8.14 -13.19
CA GLU A 84 8.60 8.10 -14.65
C GLU A 84 9.82 7.57 -15.39
N ASP A 85 11.04 7.93 -14.95
CA ASP A 85 12.28 7.41 -15.52
C ASP A 85 12.39 5.88 -15.35
N ILE A 86 11.91 5.34 -14.22
CA ILE A 86 11.83 3.90 -14.01
C ILE A 86 10.96 3.26 -15.08
N LEU A 87 9.75 3.78 -15.28
CA LEU A 87 8.82 3.24 -16.27
C LEU A 87 9.38 3.33 -17.69
N ARG A 88 9.94 4.48 -18.05
CA ARG A 88 10.64 4.67 -19.36
C ARG A 88 11.76 3.67 -19.57
N LYS A 89 12.54 3.38 -18.52
CA LYS A 89 13.64 2.39 -18.58
C LYS A 89 13.08 0.98 -18.76
N LEU A 90 12.03 0.61 -18.03
CA LEU A 90 11.41 -0.71 -18.18
C LEU A 90 10.83 -0.90 -19.57
N ASP A 91 10.11 0.07 -20.11
CA ASP A 91 9.52 0.01 -21.45
C ASP A 91 10.59 -0.04 -22.56
N ARG A 92 11.75 0.59 -22.35
CA ARG A 92 12.87 0.54 -23.32
C ARG A 92 13.62 -0.78 -23.28
N ASP A 93 13.96 -1.25 -22.07
CA ASP A 93 14.90 -2.35 -21.87
C ASP A 93 14.21 -3.72 -21.72
N ASN A 94 12.89 -3.74 -21.47
CA ASN A 94 12.10 -4.94 -21.19
C ASN A 94 10.65 -4.81 -21.72
N ALA A 95 10.46 -4.24 -22.89
CA ALA A 95 9.15 -3.97 -23.49
C ALA A 95 8.25 -5.22 -23.61
N GLU A 96 8.87 -6.39 -23.74
CA GLU A 96 8.20 -7.68 -23.87
C GLU A 96 7.61 -8.21 -22.55
N ILE A 97 8.00 -7.63 -21.41
CA ILE A 97 7.56 -8.10 -20.07
C ILE A 97 6.52 -7.14 -19.52
N SER A 98 5.29 -7.63 -19.34
CA SER A 98 4.20 -6.84 -18.76
C SER A 98 4.36 -6.70 -17.23
N ILE A 99 3.68 -5.71 -16.65
CA ILE A 99 3.66 -5.50 -15.19
C ILE A 99 2.51 -6.30 -14.59
N GLY A 100 2.81 -7.28 -13.73
CA GLY A 100 1.83 -8.11 -13.03
C GLY A 100 1.37 -7.50 -11.71
N ALA A 101 2.27 -6.83 -10.98
CA ALA A 101 1.94 -6.24 -9.69
C ALA A 101 2.72 -4.96 -9.42
N VAL A 102 2.08 -3.98 -8.77
CA VAL A 102 2.71 -2.78 -8.23
C VAL A 102 2.36 -2.67 -6.76
N PHE A 103 3.38 -2.63 -5.90
CA PHE A 103 3.25 -2.42 -4.47
C PHE A 103 3.81 -1.03 -4.11
N ALA A 104 2.92 -0.07 -3.87
CA ALA A 104 3.25 1.23 -3.30
C ALA A 104 3.46 1.09 -1.80
N ASN A 105 4.65 0.58 -1.41
CA ASN A 105 4.95 0.13 -0.05
C ASN A 105 5.93 1.07 0.70
N ALA A 106 6.70 1.91 0.04
CA ALA A 106 7.61 2.84 0.69
C ALA A 106 6.90 3.68 1.76
N GLY A 107 7.55 3.85 2.91
CA GLY A 107 6.98 4.62 4.01
C GLY A 107 8.00 4.94 5.09
N VAL A 108 7.65 5.91 5.93
CA VAL A 108 8.41 6.33 7.10
C VAL A 108 7.49 6.46 8.32
N ILE A 109 8.08 6.37 9.52
CA ILE A 109 7.40 6.56 10.80
C ILE A 109 8.25 7.40 11.75
N PHE A 110 7.65 8.37 12.42
CA PHE A 110 8.23 9.08 13.55
C PHE A 110 7.30 8.93 14.75
N ASN A 111 7.85 8.38 15.84
CA ASN A 111 7.10 8.11 17.07
C ASN A 111 7.03 9.37 17.94
N ASN A 112 6.14 10.28 17.60
CA ASN A 112 5.90 11.52 18.31
C ASN A 112 4.41 11.79 18.47
N THR A 113 4.01 12.39 19.60
CA THR A 113 2.66 12.95 19.78
C THR A 113 2.48 14.17 18.88
N ILE A 114 1.25 14.62 18.67
CA ILE A 114 0.97 15.84 17.89
C ILE A 114 1.76 17.04 18.42
N LEU A 115 1.79 17.23 19.72
CA LEU A 115 2.45 18.38 20.34
C LEU A 115 3.98 18.33 20.28
N ASN A 116 4.56 17.14 20.25
CA ASN A 116 6.02 16.93 20.28
C ASN A 116 6.62 16.63 18.90
N SER A 117 5.79 16.45 17.88
CA SER A 117 6.27 16.28 16.50
C SER A 117 6.61 17.63 15.86
N SER A 118 7.70 17.70 15.13
CA SER A 118 8.01 18.87 14.30
C SER A 118 7.11 18.92 13.06
N ILE A 119 6.93 20.11 12.49
CA ILE A 119 6.23 20.27 11.20
C ILE A 119 6.98 19.49 10.10
N GLU A 120 8.31 19.47 10.15
CA GLU A 120 9.16 18.69 9.23
C GLU A 120 8.85 17.18 9.28
N ASP A 121 8.58 16.61 10.47
CA ASP A 121 8.15 15.20 10.61
C ASP A 121 6.79 14.96 9.93
N TRP A 122 5.87 15.91 10.05
CA TRP A 122 4.57 15.86 9.37
C TRP A 122 4.73 15.95 7.85
N GLU A 123 5.47 16.94 7.36
CA GLU A 123 5.71 17.15 5.93
C GLU A 123 6.40 15.93 5.31
N THR A 124 7.44 15.41 5.95
CA THR A 124 8.16 14.22 5.49
C THR A 124 7.24 12.99 5.49
N THR A 125 6.48 12.77 6.56
CA THR A 125 5.55 11.63 6.65
C THR A 125 4.49 11.69 5.57
N LEU A 126 3.86 12.85 5.37
CA LEU A 126 2.82 13.01 4.34
C LEU A 126 3.40 12.94 2.93
N SER A 127 4.58 13.52 2.70
CA SER A 127 5.25 13.47 1.41
C SER A 127 5.58 12.04 0.99
N VAL A 128 6.16 11.24 1.89
CA VAL A 128 6.53 9.86 1.58
C VAL A 128 5.30 8.96 1.57
N ASN A 129 4.54 8.90 2.68
CA ASN A 129 3.51 7.90 2.87
C ASN A 129 2.25 8.15 2.04
N VAL A 130 1.93 9.41 1.73
CA VAL A 130 0.71 9.78 0.99
C VAL A 130 1.07 10.17 -0.44
N MET A 131 1.90 11.21 -0.61
CA MET A 131 2.23 11.69 -1.95
C MET A 131 3.08 10.70 -2.74
N GLY A 132 3.95 9.91 -2.07
CA GLY A 132 4.67 8.80 -2.70
C GLY A 132 3.72 7.75 -3.27
N VAL A 133 2.65 7.39 -2.55
CA VAL A 133 1.60 6.49 -3.07
C VAL A 133 0.88 7.13 -4.26
N VAL A 134 0.45 8.40 -4.16
CA VAL A 134 -0.24 9.11 -5.25
C VAL A 134 0.63 9.14 -6.52
N LYS A 135 1.92 9.45 -6.38
CA LYS A 135 2.85 9.48 -7.51
C LYS A 135 3.07 8.10 -8.12
N THR A 136 3.20 7.06 -7.28
CA THR A 136 3.29 5.67 -7.74
C THR A 136 2.02 5.27 -8.51
N VAL A 137 0.81 5.63 -8.03
CA VAL A 137 -0.44 5.44 -8.77
C VAL A 137 -0.38 6.13 -10.12
N LYS A 138 -0.08 7.43 -10.15
CA LYS A 138 -0.07 8.23 -11.39
C LYS A 138 0.93 7.73 -12.42
N THR A 139 2.07 7.20 -11.98
CA THR A 139 3.11 6.67 -12.86
C THR A 139 2.72 5.31 -13.44
N PHE A 140 2.35 4.35 -12.60
CA PHE A 140 2.23 2.97 -13.05
C PHE A 140 0.81 2.57 -13.46
N LEU A 141 -0.23 3.20 -12.91
CA LEU A 141 -1.61 2.83 -13.21
C LEU A 141 -1.97 2.97 -14.71
N PRO A 142 -1.59 4.05 -15.41
CA PRO A 142 -1.86 4.15 -16.85
C PRO A 142 -1.23 3.02 -17.66
N ARG A 143 -0.05 2.55 -17.25
CA ARG A 143 0.62 1.40 -17.90
C ARG A 143 -0.12 0.10 -17.65
N LEU A 144 -0.65 -0.12 -16.43
CA LEU A 144 -1.51 -1.26 -16.11
C LEU A 144 -2.83 -1.20 -16.91
N GLN A 145 -3.41 -0.01 -17.08
CA GLN A 145 -4.65 0.17 -17.87
C GLN A 145 -4.46 -0.13 -19.36
N ALA A 146 -3.26 0.07 -19.89
CA ALA A 146 -2.93 -0.22 -21.28
C ALA A 146 -2.68 -1.72 -21.54
N GLN A 147 -2.59 -2.55 -20.50
CA GLN A 147 -2.43 -4.00 -20.59
C GLN A 147 -3.78 -4.71 -20.61
N ALA A 148 -3.87 -5.83 -21.34
CA ALA A 148 -5.06 -6.68 -21.35
C ALA A 148 -5.11 -7.65 -20.16
N GLU A 149 -3.92 -8.02 -19.66
CA GLU A 149 -3.76 -9.03 -18.62
C GLU A 149 -4.16 -8.45 -17.24
N ARG A 150 -4.67 -9.33 -16.39
CA ARG A 150 -4.96 -8.95 -15.00
C ARG A 150 -3.70 -8.51 -14.28
N SER A 151 -3.83 -7.53 -13.42
CA SER A 151 -2.72 -6.97 -12.64
C SER A 151 -3.17 -6.52 -11.26
N ILE A 152 -2.22 -6.39 -10.36
CA ILE A 152 -2.41 -5.95 -8.97
C ILE A 152 -1.86 -4.53 -8.80
N PHE A 153 -2.63 -3.66 -8.16
CA PHE A 153 -2.13 -2.44 -7.54
C PHE A 153 -2.44 -2.47 -6.04
N CYS A 154 -1.42 -2.51 -5.20
CA CYS A 154 -1.57 -2.61 -3.76
C CYS A 154 -0.83 -1.47 -3.05
N SER A 155 -1.54 -0.70 -2.22
CA SER A 155 -0.96 0.37 -1.40
C SER A 155 -0.78 -0.11 0.03
N THR A 156 0.38 0.13 0.64
CA THR A 156 0.64 -0.26 2.03
C THR A 156 0.20 0.84 3.00
N ALA A 157 -0.95 0.63 3.63
CA ALA A 157 -1.42 1.39 4.78
C ALA A 157 -0.88 0.80 6.09
N SER A 158 -1.75 0.52 7.04
CA SER A 158 -1.51 -0.12 8.34
C SER A 158 -2.84 -0.41 9.02
N VAL A 159 -2.90 -1.29 9.99
CA VAL A 159 -4.04 -1.33 10.92
C VAL A 159 -4.24 0.03 11.62
N GLY A 160 -3.16 0.78 11.87
CA GLY A 160 -3.22 2.17 12.33
C GLY A 160 -3.84 3.16 11.34
N GLY A 161 -4.20 2.73 10.13
CA GLY A 161 -5.04 3.47 9.17
C GLY A 161 -6.52 3.10 9.23
N LEU A 162 -6.88 2.06 9.99
CA LEU A 162 -8.26 1.58 10.16
C LEU A 162 -8.83 1.96 11.53
N VAL A 163 -7.98 2.00 12.56
CA VAL A 163 -8.36 2.24 13.95
C VAL A 163 -7.59 3.43 14.52
N ARG A 164 -8.09 4.01 15.61
CA ARG A 164 -7.34 5.02 16.35
C ARG A 164 -6.08 4.41 16.95
N GLY A 165 -5.01 5.18 17.00
CA GLY A 165 -3.80 4.76 17.72
C GLY A 165 -3.77 5.20 19.17
N ASP A 166 -2.67 4.86 19.83
CA ASP A 166 -2.34 5.21 21.22
C ASP A 166 -1.85 6.66 21.40
N GLY A 167 -1.74 7.42 20.31
CA GLY A 167 -1.23 8.80 20.31
C GLY A 167 0.27 8.92 20.10
N GLY A 168 1.00 7.82 19.98
CA GLY A 168 2.46 7.81 19.90
C GLY A 168 3.07 8.04 18.50
N ALA A 169 2.27 8.06 17.43
CA ALA A 169 2.73 8.23 16.03
C ALA A 169 1.69 8.97 15.19
N ALA A 170 1.34 10.18 15.58
CA ALA A 170 0.17 10.89 15.05
C ALA A 170 0.26 11.16 13.54
N SER A 171 1.39 11.65 13.03
CA SER A 171 1.60 11.91 11.61
C SER A 171 1.52 10.62 10.78
N TYR A 172 2.11 9.54 11.29
CA TYR A 172 2.04 8.23 10.65
C TYR A 172 0.61 7.72 10.55
N GLN A 173 -0.15 7.74 11.66
CA GLN A 173 -1.54 7.29 11.67
C GLN A 173 -2.42 8.11 10.73
N ALA A 174 -2.29 9.44 10.75
CA ALA A 174 -2.99 10.31 9.81
C ALA A 174 -2.66 9.94 8.35
N SER A 175 -1.37 9.71 8.05
CA SER A 175 -0.94 9.31 6.70
C SER A 175 -1.53 7.95 6.28
N LYS A 176 -1.60 6.98 7.19
CA LYS A 176 -2.12 5.63 6.88
C LYS A 176 -3.65 5.61 6.73
N HIS A 177 -4.39 6.45 7.46
CA HIS A 177 -5.80 6.70 7.18
C HIS A 177 -6.02 7.33 5.79
N ALA A 178 -5.17 8.28 5.41
CA ALA A 178 -5.21 8.86 4.07
C ALA A 178 -4.97 7.82 2.97
N VAL A 179 -4.00 6.90 3.16
CA VAL A 179 -3.74 5.83 2.19
C VAL A 179 -4.92 4.87 2.07
N VAL A 180 -5.60 4.53 3.17
CA VAL A 180 -6.84 3.74 3.13
C VAL A 180 -7.89 4.44 2.27
N ALA A 181 -8.18 5.72 2.56
CA ALA A 181 -9.19 6.49 1.83
C ALA A 181 -8.84 6.66 0.34
N LEU A 182 -7.56 6.87 0.01
CA LEU A 182 -7.07 6.92 -1.38
C LEU A 182 -7.29 5.60 -2.11
N SER A 183 -6.98 4.48 -1.46
CA SER A 183 -7.13 3.14 -2.05
C SER A 183 -8.59 2.77 -2.26
N GLU A 184 -9.47 3.14 -1.32
CA GLU A 184 -10.92 3.02 -1.47
C GLU A 184 -11.41 3.80 -2.69
N SER A 185 -11.02 5.08 -2.80
CA SER A 185 -11.36 5.93 -3.94
C SER A 185 -10.87 5.36 -5.26
N LEU A 186 -9.60 4.94 -5.30
CA LEU A 186 -8.98 4.33 -6.49
C LEU A 186 -9.71 3.06 -6.92
N SER A 187 -10.08 2.20 -5.98
CA SER A 187 -10.82 0.96 -6.26
C SER A 187 -12.14 1.25 -6.99
N PHE A 188 -12.90 2.25 -6.55
CA PHE A 188 -14.13 2.67 -7.23
C PHE A 188 -13.88 3.27 -8.60
N GLU A 189 -12.85 4.09 -8.74
CA GLU A 189 -12.49 4.71 -10.02
C GLU A 189 -12.14 3.66 -11.08
N ILE A 190 -11.40 2.62 -10.67
CA ILE A 190 -10.86 1.60 -11.58
C ILE A 190 -11.89 0.50 -11.90
N ALA A 191 -12.75 0.13 -10.97
CA ALA A 191 -13.66 -1.02 -11.09
C ALA A 191 -14.50 -1.05 -12.37
N ARG A 192 -14.84 0.12 -12.92
CA ARG A 192 -15.63 0.23 -14.16
C ARG A 192 -14.79 0.42 -15.42
N LYS A 193 -13.66 1.10 -15.30
CA LYS A 193 -12.83 1.50 -16.44
C LYS A 193 -11.80 0.45 -16.81
N SER A 194 -11.33 -0.31 -15.85
CA SER A 194 -10.21 -1.24 -16.00
C SER A 194 -10.37 -2.43 -15.05
N PRO A 195 -11.41 -3.28 -15.26
CA PRO A 195 -11.75 -4.38 -14.35
C PRO A 195 -10.66 -5.46 -14.25
N GLN A 196 -9.68 -5.45 -15.15
CA GLN A 196 -8.50 -6.30 -15.10
C GLN A 196 -7.50 -5.87 -14.02
N ILE A 197 -7.63 -4.67 -13.42
CA ILE A 197 -6.74 -4.20 -12.36
C ILE A 197 -7.39 -4.44 -11.01
N HIS A 198 -6.78 -5.30 -10.21
CA HIS A 198 -7.17 -5.58 -8.85
C HIS A 198 -6.50 -4.58 -7.89
N VAL A 199 -7.31 -3.74 -7.24
CA VAL A 199 -6.83 -2.71 -6.30
C VAL A 199 -7.01 -3.20 -4.88
N HIS A 200 -5.93 -3.19 -4.09
CA HIS A 200 -5.91 -3.64 -2.71
C HIS A 200 -5.28 -2.59 -1.79
N VAL A 201 -5.66 -2.62 -0.53
CA VAL A 201 -4.98 -1.87 0.53
C VAL A 201 -4.45 -2.84 1.58
N LEU A 202 -3.13 -2.87 1.70
CA LEU A 202 -2.43 -3.69 2.68
C LEU A 202 -2.42 -2.96 4.02
N CYS A 203 -2.99 -3.59 5.03
CA CYS A 203 -3.10 -3.08 6.39
C CYS A 203 -2.37 -4.02 7.37
N PRO A 204 -1.03 -4.01 7.37
CA PRO A 204 -0.27 -4.85 8.28
C PRO A 204 -0.46 -4.42 9.72
N CYS A 205 -0.42 -5.40 10.62
CA CYS A 205 -0.24 -5.16 12.04
C CYS A 205 1.26 -5.01 12.35
N ILE A 206 1.85 -5.78 13.25
CA ILE A 206 3.28 -5.73 13.52
C ILE A 206 4.00 -6.75 12.64
N VAL A 207 4.79 -6.23 11.72
CA VAL A 207 5.74 -7.02 10.92
C VAL A 207 7.15 -6.64 11.34
N THR A 208 8.01 -7.63 11.55
CA THR A 208 9.42 -7.42 11.83
C THR A 208 10.04 -6.59 10.72
N SER A 209 10.43 -5.37 11.01
CA SER A 209 10.97 -4.42 10.03
C SER A 209 11.89 -3.41 10.69
N SER A 210 12.75 -2.79 9.88
CA SER A 210 13.62 -1.69 10.30
C SER A 210 12.98 -0.31 10.09
N LEU A 211 11.67 -0.22 9.94
CA LEU A 211 10.97 1.01 9.55
C LEU A 211 11.30 2.20 10.45
N LEU A 212 11.32 2.01 11.78
CA LEU A 212 11.62 3.09 12.71
C LEU A 212 13.09 3.52 12.61
N GLN A 213 14.03 2.55 12.63
CA GLN A 213 15.46 2.82 12.55
C GLN A 213 15.83 3.49 11.21
N SER A 214 15.28 2.99 10.11
CA SER A 214 15.53 3.57 8.78
C SER A 214 14.96 4.97 8.66
N SER A 215 13.78 5.24 9.21
CA SER A 215 13.16 6.58 9.21
C SER A 215 14.02 7.60 9.96
N GLN A 216 14.51 7.23 11.15
CA GLN A 216 15.39 8.10 11.94
C GLN A 216 16.73 8.34 11.25
N LYS A 217 17.33 7.29 10.66
CA LYS A 217 18.57 7.39 9.91
C LYS A 217 18.41 8.28 8.67
N ASN A 218 17.35 8.10 7.90
CA ASN A 218 17.06 8.92 6.73
C ASN A 218 16.90 10.40 7.09
N LYS A 219 16.18 10.70 8.19
CA LYS A 219 16.05 12.08 8.70
C LYS A 219 17.39 12.71 9.05
N ALA A 220 18.27 11.97 9.74
CA ALA A 220 19.60 12.46 10.08
C ALA A 220 20.45 12.75 8.84
N LEU A 221 20.46 11.83 7.86
CA LEU A 221 21.22 11.98 6.62
C LEU A 221 20.73 13.14 5.74
N GLN A 222 19.43 13.35 5.65
CA GLN A 222 18.86 14.48 4.90
C GLN A 222 19.22 15.83 5.55
N LYS A 223 19.23 15.89 6.89
CA LYS A 223 19.61 17.11 7.61
C LYS A 223 21.05 17.53 7.32
N ASP A 224 21.95 16.58 7.18
CA ASP A 224 23.38 16.85 6.95
C ASP A 224 23.69 17.11 5.47
N LYS A 225 22.70 16.99 4.55
CA LYS A 225 22.84 17.17 3.07
C LYS A 225 24.04 16.42 2.47
N VAL A 226 24.33 15.21 2.97
CA VAL A 226 25.48 14.44 2.53
C VAL A 226 25.08 13.67 1.26
N GLU A 227 25.70 14.01 0.14
CA GLU A 227 25.56 13.28 -1.12
C GLU A 227 26.48 12.05 -1.17
N GLY A 228 26.05 10.99 -1.86
CA GLY A 228 26.88 9.81 -2.12
C GLY A 228 27.10 8.89 -0.91
N ILE A 229 26.24 8.94 0.09
CA ILE A 229 26.38 8.09 1.29
C ILE A 229 26.15 6.63 0.96
N GLU A 230 27.10 5.77 1.33
CA GLU A 230 26.87 4.34 1.43
C GLU A 230 26.08 4.04 2.72
N VAL A 231 24.86 3.55 2.53
CA VAL A 231 23.96 3.14 3.63
C VAL A 231 23.85 1.63 3.64
N SER A 232 24.40 1.00 4.68
CA SER A 232 24.21 -0.45 4.84
C SER A 232 22.74 -0.78 5.13
N PRO A 233 22.20 -1.87 4.53
CA PRO A 233 20.86 -2.34 4.83
C PRO A 233 20.72 -2.65 6.32
N ILE A 234 19.56 -2.34 6.88
CA ILE A 234 19.24 -2.66 8.28
C ILE A 234 18.46 -3.97 8.28
N ARG A 235 19.05 -5.03 8.86
CA ARG A 235 18.32 -6.25 9.14
C ARG A 235 17.59 -6.08 10.48
N PRO A 236 16.26 -6.22 10.49
CA PRO A 236 15.51 -6.10 11.73
C PRO A 236 15.80 -7.26 12.66
N GLU A 237 15.88 -6.96 13.95
CA GLU A 237 15.90 -8.01 14.98
C GLU A 237 14.52 -8.67 15.06
N LYS A 238 14.50 -9.99 15.25
CA LYS A 238 13.25 -10.71 15.47
C LYS A 238 12.62 -10.25 16.77
N THR A 239 11.39 -9.83 16.73
CA THR A 239 10.60 -9.49 17.91
C THR A 239 9.59 -10.62 18.19
N GLU A 240 9.29 -10.87 19.46
CA GLU A 240 8.30 -11.90 19.86
C GLU A 240 6.90 -11.63 19.28
N LEU A 241 6.58 -10.36 19.02
CA LEU A 241 5.27 -9.91 18.55
C LEU A 241 5.20 -9.69 17.04
N GLY A 242 6.35 -9.61 16.36
CA GLY A 242 6.42 -9.31 14.93
C GLY A 242 6.29 -10.56 14.06
N MET A 243 5.37 -10.55 13.11
CA MET A 243 5.35 -11.54 12.02
C MET A 243 6.60 -11.36 11.15
N SER A 244 7.20 -12.47 10.66
CA SER A 244 8.30 -12.33 9.72
C SER A 244 7.83 -11.78 8.37
N PRO A 245 8.67 -11.05 7.63
CA PRO A 245 8.33 -10.53 6.30
C PRO A 245 7.88 -11.60 5.31
N GLU A 246 8.48 -12.80 5.39
CA GLU A 246 8.17 -13.94 4.52
C GLU A 246 6.74 -14.46 4.78
N ARG A 247 6.42 -14.75 6.04
CA ARG A 247 5.07 -15.20 6.42
C ARG A 247 4.01 -14.11 6.14
N HIS A 248 4.37 -12.86 6.36
CA HIS A 248 3.50 -11.74 6.03
C HIS A 248 3.19 -11.71 4.53
N ALA A 249 4.20 -11.86 3.67
CA ALA A 249 4.02 -11.88 2.23
C ALA A 249 3.15 -13.05 1.75
N GLU A 250 3.36 -14.26 2.29
CA GLU A 250 2.50 -15.43 2.03
C GLU A 250 1.02 -15.07 2.27
N GLN A 251 0.68 -14.56 3.46
CA GLN A 251 -0.70 -14.16 3.78
C GLN A 251 -1.22 -13.04 2.89
N VAL A 252 -0.35 -12.08 2.50
CA VAL A 252 -0.73 -10.99 1.60
C VAL A 252 -1.19 -11.53 0.26
N PHE A 253 -0.42 -12.43 -0.36
CA PHE A 253 -0.77 -12.98 -1.66
C PHE A 253 -1.98 -13.92 -1.59
N ASP A 254 -2.16 -14.70 -0.50
CA ASP A 254 -3.35 -15.51 -0.27
C ASP A 254 -4.61 -14.65 -0.20
N LEU A 255 -4.58 -13.55 0.54
CA LEU A 255 -5.70 -12.62 0.67
C LEU A 255 -6.00 -11.87 -0.64
N ILE A 256 -4.96 -11.50 -1.39
CA ILE A 256 -5.10 -10.90 -2.73
C ILE A 256 -5.74 -11.91 -3.68
N SER A 257 -5.27 -13.16 -3.71
CA SER A 257 -5.84 -14.24 -4.52
C SER A 257 -7.33 -14.45 -4.21
N ALA A 258 -7.70 -14.39 -2.93
CA ALA A 258 -9.10 -14.47 -2.49
C ALA A 258 -9.93 -13.19 -2.76
N GLY A 259 -9.39 -12.21 -3.50
CA GLY A 259 -10.09 -10.98 -3.88
C GLY A 259 -10.39 -10.03 -2.73
N LYS A 260 -9.64 -10.08 -1.62
CA LYS A 260 -9.85 -9.21 -0.46
C LYS A 260 -9.31 -7.81 -0.73
N PHE A 261 -10.18 -6.80 -0.72
CA PHE A 261 -9.75 -5.41 -0.88
C PHE A 261 -8.88 -4.95 0.31
N TYR A 262 -9.35 -5.13 1.54
CA TYR A 262 -8.52 -4.91 2.73
C TYR A 262 -7.71 -6.16 3.04
N VAL A 263 -6.41 -6.08 2.81
CA VAL A 263 -5.46 -7.16 3.08
C VAL A 263 -4.92 -6.97 4.49
N VAL A 264 -5.56 -7.60 5.47
CA VAL A 264 -5.21 -7.53 6.89
C VAL A 264 -4.61 -8.85 7.32
N THR A 265 -3.35 -8.85 7.72
CA THR A 265 -2.63 -10.06 8.10
C THR A 265 -2.81 -10.45 9.58
N ASP A 266 -2.80 -11.74 9.86
CA ASP A 266 -3.38 -12.39 11.06
C ASP A 266 -2.58 -12.31 12.37
N ASN A 267 -1.89 -11.23 12.65
CA ASN A 267 -1.27 -11.05 13.98
C ASN A 267 -1.93 -9.96 14.85
N ILE A 268 -3.18 -9.63 14.53
CA ILE A 268 -3.98 -8.66 15.30
C ILE A 268 -4.41 -9.20 16.68
N ARG A 269 -4.61 -10.51 16.81
CA ARG A 269 -5.19 -11.14 18.02
C ARG A 269 -4.51 -10.78 19.34
N PRO A 270 -3.17 -10.63 19.45
CA PRO A 270 -2.55 -10.24 20.72
C PRO A 270 -2.89 -8.83 21.20
N TYR A 271 -3.39 -7.96 20.30
CA TYR A 271 -3.71 -6.56 20.60
C TYR A 271 -5.18 -6.32 20.87
N VAL A 272 -6.06 -7.26 20.50
CA VAL A 272 -7.51 -7.14 20.68
C VAL A 272 -7.92 -7.55 22.09
N ASP A 273 -7.14 -8.44 22.76
CA ASP A 273 -7.47 -8.99 24.08
C ASP A 273 -7.14 -8.07 25.28
N HIS A 274 -6.47 -6.93 25.05
CA HIS A 274 -6.11 -6.00 26.12
C HIS A 274 -6.62 -4.59 25.83
N ASP A 275 -7.78 -4.26 26.40
CA ASP A 275 -8.35 -2.90 26.57
C ASP A 275 -8.55 -2.02 25.32
N PHE A 276 -8.43 -2.54 24.11
CA PHE A 276 -8.87 -1.85 22.90
C PHE A 276 -10.30 -2.27 22.57
N PRO A 277 -11.30 -1.38 22.74
CA PRO A 277 -12.73 -1.71 22.55
C PRO A 277 -13.12 -1.80 21.07
N PHE A 278 -12.21 -2.13 20.16
CA PHE A 278 -12.47 -2.16 18.73
C PHE A 278 -12.07 -3.49 18.13
N ASP A 279 -13.06 -4.27 17.74
CA ASP A 279 -12.86 -5.39 16.83
C ASP A 279 -12.55 -4.83 15.44
N SER A 280 -11.29 -5.01 14.99
CA SER A 280 -10.85 -4.58 13.66
C SER A 280 -11.70 -5.24 12.56
N ALA A 281 -12.19 -6.47 12.78
CA ALA A 281 -13.08 -7.14 11.86
C ALA A 281 -14.45 -6.43 11.80
N GLU A 282 -14.95 -5.89 12.91
CA GLU A 282 -16.19 -5.13 12.94
C GLU A 282 -16.04 -3.78 12.25
N ILE A 283 -14.93 -3.06 12.46
CA ILE A 283 -14.64 -1.79 11.77
C ILE A 283 -14.52 -2.02 10.26
N ILE A 284 -13.82 -3.08 9.85
CA ILE A 284 -13.71 -3.45 8.44
C ILE A 284 -15.10 -3.83 7.90
N ALA A 285 -15.89 -4.63 8.64
CA ALA A 285 -17.22 -4.99 8.24
C ALA A 285 -18.15 -3.77 8.13
N GLU A 286 -18.02 -2.78 9.03
CA GLU A 286 -18.75 -1.52 8.94
C GLU A 286 -18.32 -0.68 7.74
N ARG A 287 -17.01 -0.55 7.48
CA ARG A 287 -16.49 0.09 6.26
C ARG A 287 -17.03 -0.60 5.01
N TYR A 288 -17.01 -1.94 4.93
CA TYR A 288 -17.59 -2.69 3.82
C TYR A 288 -19.10 -2.42 3.67
N ARG A 289 -19.86 -2.41 4.77
CA ARG A 289 -21.30 -2.10 4.74
C ARG A 289 -21.56 -0.69 4.23
N ASN A 290 -20.78 0.29 4.67
CA ASN A 290 -20.93 1.68 4.25
C ASN A 290 -20.58 1.86 2.78
N MET A 291 -19.54 1.18 2.29
CA MET A 291 -19.15 1.22 0.88
C MET A 291 -20.12 0.45 -0.03
N ALA A 292 -20.65 -0.69 0.41
CA ALA A 292 -21.66 -1.45 -0.34
C ALA A 292 -22.99 -0.71 -0.47
N SER A 293 -23.28 0.23 0.46
CA SER A 293 -24.49 1.07 0.42
C SER A 293 -24.37 2.29 -0.52
N LEU A 294 -23.17 2.59 -1.02
CA LEU A 294 -22.96 3.61 -2.04
C LEU A 294 -23.47 3.04 -3.38
N ASP A 295 -24.67 3.50 -3.74
CA ASP A 295 -25.32 3.14 -5.02
C ASP A 295 -24.52 3.71 -6.18
N LEU A 296 -23.87 2.83 -6.93
CA LEU A 296 -23.02 3.22 -8.06
C LEU A 296 -23.81 3.88 -9.19
N ASP A 297 -25.13 3.68 -9.26
CA ASP A 297 -25.99 4.37 -10.22
C ASP A 297 -26.08 5.87 -9.92
N ASN A 298 -25.88 6.28 -8.67
CA ASN A 298 -25.74 7.68 -8.29
C ASN A 298 -24.33 8.25 -8.53
N ALA A 299 -23.28 7.42 -8.65
CA ALA A 299 -21.92 7.90 -8.93
C ALA A 299 -21.81 8.51 -10.35
N ASP A 300 -22.58 8.02 -11.32
CA ASP A 300 -22.65 8.61 -12.68
C ASP A 300 -23.36 9.97 -12.69
N ALA A 301 -24.31 10.21 -11.80
CA ALA A 301 -24.93 11.52 -11.64
C ALA A 301 -23.95 12.55 -11.08
N PHE A 302 -23.01 12.14 -10.23
CA PHE A 302 -21.95 12.99 -9.68
C PHE A 302 -20.91 13.35 -10.73
N SER A 303 -20.48 12.40 -11.55
CA SER A 303 -19.48 12.64 -12.61
C SER A 303 -19.99 13.58 -13.70
N LYS A 304 -21.30 13.60 -13.93
CA LYS A 304 -21.95 14.44 -14.96
C LYS A 304 -22.25 15.88 -14.47
N SER A 305 -22.37 16.08 -13.16
CA SER A 305 -22.76 17.41 -12.64
C SER A 305 -21.58 18.37 -12.39
N GLY A 306 -20.34 17.90 -12.44
CA GLY A 306 -19.14 18.71 -12.19
C GLY A 306 -19.06 19.35 -10.78
N THR A 307 -20.01 19.04 -9.90
CA THR A 307 -20.14 19.63 -8.57
C THR A 307 -19.92 18.60 -7.49
N SER A 308 -18.67 18.29 -7.20
CA SER A 308 -18.28 17.45 -6.05
C SER A 308 -18.30 18.28 -4.76
N HIS A 309 -19.46 18.62 -4.22
CA HIS A 309 -19.53 19.21 -2.89
C HIS A 309 -19.63 18.11 -1.83
N PRO A 310 -18.69 18.00 -0.87
CA PRO A 310 -18.70 16.95 0.17
C PRO A 310 -20.01 16.85 0.98
N SER A 311 -20.74 17.96 1.11
CA SER A 311 -22.03 18.00 1.79
C SER A 311 -23.15 17.23 1.08
N SER A 312 -23.03 16.92 -0.21
CA SER A 312 -24.04 16.16 -0.95
C SER A 312 -23.92 14.66 -0.70
N ILE A 313 -22.68 14.16 -0.49
CA ILE A 313 -22.41 12.76 -0.14
C ILE A 313 -22.95 12.46 1.24
N LEU A 314 -22.67 13.32 2.23
CA LEU A 314 -23.17 13.21 3.59
C LEU A 314 -24.71 13.35 3.67
N LYS A 315 -25.31 14.26 2.91
CA LYS A 315 -26.77 14.41 2.84
C LYS A 315 -27.45 13.18 2.25
N GLY A 316 -26.87 12.56 1.20
CA GLY A 316 -27.44 11.34 0.59
C GLY A 316 -27.46 10.14 1.55
N ALA A 317 -26.35 9.88 2.25
CA ALA A 317 -26.24 8.78 3.20
C ALA A 317 -27.13 8.98 4.44
N LEU A 318 -27.12 10.18 5.03
CA LEU A 318 -27.96 10.53 6.20
C LEU A 318 -29.45 10.54 5.87
N PHE A 319 -29.86 10.97 4.66
CA PHE A 319 -31.26 10.96 4.24
C PHE A 319 -31.80 9.54 4.00
N LYS A 320 -30.98 8.63 3.46
CA LYS A 320 -31.38 7.21 3.28
C LYS A 320 -31.55 6.51 4.64
N GLU A 321 -30.67 6.76 5.58
CA GLU A 321 -30.76 6.17 6.92
C GLU A 321 -31.92 6.74 7.73
N ALA A 322 -32.17 8.05 7.66
CA ALA A 322 -33.34 8.66 8.27
C ALA A 322 -34.66 8.13 7.69
N ARG A 323 -34.73 7.91 6.36
CA ARG A 323 -35.90 7.26 5.71
C ARG A 323 -36.10 5.80 6.14
N ARG A 324 -35.00 5.05 6.33
CA ARG A 324 -35.05 3.65 6.76
C ARG A 324 -35.54 3.53 8.22
N LYS A 325 -35.06 4.43 9.11
CA LYS A 325 -35.50 4.51 10.49
C LYS A 325 -36.99 4.94 10.60
N ALA A 326 -37.39 5.90 9.76
CA ALA A 326 -38.80 6.36 9.73
C ALA A 326 -39.78 5.28 9.20
N LYS A 327 -39.36 4.42 8.29
CA LYS A 327 -40.19 3.27 7.87
C LYS A 327 -40.23 2.16 8.90
N ALA A 328 -39.17 1.90 9.64
CA ALA A 328 -39.12 0.87 10.68
C ALA A 328 -39.90 1.25 11.97
N THR A 329 -40.38 2.50 12.10
CA THR A 329 -41.21 2.96 13.20
C THR A 329 -42.68 3.08 12.80
N GLN A 330 -43.07 2.72 11.58
CA GLN A 330 -44.46 2.72 11.10
C GLN A 330 -45.01 1.30 10.85
N ASP A 331 -44.19 0.27 10.99
CA ASP A 331 -44.53 -1.14 11.06
C ASP A 331 -44.40 -1.62 12.53
#